data_9c2c3910b4c03e36584c7ea5202e7514
#
_entry.id   9c2c3910b4c03e36584c7ea5202e7514
#
_cell.length_a   1.000
_cell.length_b   1.000
_cell.length_c   1.000
_cell.angle_alpha   90.00
_cell.angle_beta   90.00
_cell.angle_gamma   90.00
#
_symmetry.space_group_name_H-M   'P 1'
#
loop_
_entity.id
_entity.type
_entity.pdbx_description
1 polymer ?
#
loop_
_entity_poly.entity_id
_entity_poly.type
_entity_poly.pdbx_seq_one_letter_code
_entity_poly.pdbx_strand_id
1 'polypeptide(L)'
;MVLLNALLLVVAMTAAANTVLSLAVGDTTRLAAIHGGDQMALYLDAGTPLVSQVLTADWEAGAEIDHGGEIWATEGYSVPIDRGVLAGRITDLQGRFNLNWLASDNAGPAQAAFERLIRLLGLDIRLGRAVTEHLRPGGPANPAPYYNRALPVTAPGGTIATIAELRRVPGMTEAAFDTLAPHVAALPLGTGLNVNTASAPVLAAVLPGAALRDAEKLLSERAAAPFASAGDFASRAGTILRREVAAGPAPRDFRVVSEYFAAALDVALDDQRQSRMIWLHRSLSSGTVTETYRMTLP
;
A
#
# COMPACT_ATOMS: atom_id res chain seq x y z
N MET A 1 28.33 -61.42 31.96
CA MET A 1 27.64 -60.39 32.78
C MET A 1 28.37 -59.04 32.70
N VAL A 2 29.70 -58.95 32.98
CA VAL A 2 30.44 -57.65 32.96
C VAL A 2 30.45 -56.97 31.60
N LEU A 3 30.62 -57.73 30.50
CA LEU A 3 30.65 -57.18 29.13
C LEU A 3 29.31 -56.63 28.69
N LEU A 4 28.19 -57.26 29.06
CA LEU A 4 26.84 -56.79 28.79
C LEU A 4 26.51 -55.48 29.54
N ASN A 5 26.91 -55.36 30.79
CA ASN A 5 26.73 -54.16 31.58
C ASN A 5 27.57 -52.99 31.05
N ALA A 6 28.81 -53.27 30.60
CA ALA A 6 29.67 -52.25 29.95
C ALA A 6 29.04 -51.75 28.65
N LEU A 7 28.49 -52.65 27.80
CA LEU A 7 27.79 -52.28 26.58
C LEU A 7 26.53 -51.42 26.82
N LEU A 8 25.73 -51.83 27.81
CA LEU A 8 24.53 -51.05 28.21
C LEU A 8 24.90 -49.65 28.70
N LEU A 9 26.00 -49.53 29.44
CA LEU A 9 26.46 -48.24 29.95
C LEU A 9 26.96 -47.35 28.81
N VAL A 10 27.68 -47.89 27.83
CA VAL A 10 28.11 -47.16 26.62
C VAL A 10 26.88 -46.69 25.81
N VAL A 11 25.90 -47.55 25.57
CA VAL A 11 24.68 -47.16 24.84
C VAL A 11 23.92 -46.07 25.59
N ALA A 12 23.77 -46.18 26.93
CA ALA A 12 23.10 -45.14 27.72
C ALA A 12 23.85 -43.79 27.68
N MET A 13 25.18 -43.82 27.78
CA MET A 13 26.02 -42.59 27.65
C MET A 13 25.93 -41.99 26.28
N THR A 14 25.92 -42.79 25.21
CA THR A 14 25.79 -42.29 23.83
C THR A 14 24.40 -41.68 23.60
N ALA A 15 23.34 -42.29 24.10
CA ALA A 15 22.00 -41.74 24.02
C ALA A 15 21.87 -40.40 24.79
N ALA A 16 22.44 -40.34 26.00
CA ALA A 16 22.47 -39.09 26.77
C ALA A 16 23.27 -37.98 26.07
N ALA A 17 24.46 -38.34 25.54
CA ALA A 17 25.27 -37.36 24.78
C ALA A 17 24.55 -36.83 23.54
N ASN A 18 23.89 -37.71 22.76
CA ASN A 18 23.09 -37.29 21.62
C ASN A 18 21.92 -36.38 22.00
N THR A 19 21.26 -36.67 23.13
CA THR A 19 20.17 -35.82 23.63
C THR A 19 20.68 -34.41 24.01
N VAL A 20 21.78 -34.34 24.75
CA VAL A 20 22.40 -33.08 25.16
C VAL A 20 22.88 -32.28 23.91
N LEU A 21 23.48 -32.95 22.94
CA LEU A 21 23.93 -32.31 21.69
C LEU A 21 22.74 -31.80 20.89
N SER A 22 21.67 -32.56 20.79
CA SER A 22 20.42 -32.11 20.08
C SER A 22 19.79 -30.91 20.74
N LEU A 23 19.75 -30.84 22.06
CA LEU A 23 19.26 -29.68 22.80
C LEU A 23 20.17 -28.48 22.60
N ALA A 24 21.47 -28.64 22.68
CA ALA A 24 22.43 -27.52 22.46
C ALA A 24 22.38 -26.96 21.05
N VAL A 25 22.23 -27.81 20.03
CA VAL A 25 22.04 -27.39 18.63
C VAL A 25 20.70 -26.65 18.47
N GLY A 26 19.62 -27.14 19.10
CA GLY A 26 18.32 -26.47 19.09
C GLY A 26 18.38 -25.08 19.72
N ASP A 27 19.06 -24.94 20.84
CA ASP A 27 19.22 -23.65 21.53
C ASP A 27 20.07 -22.66 20.72
N THR A 28 21.16 -23.10 20.09
CA THR A 28 21.99 -22.21 19.26
C THR A 28 21.26 -21.76 18.01
N THR A 29 20.51 -22.61 17.35
CA THR A 29 19.67 -22.23 16.19
C THR A 29 18.56 -21.24 16.57
N ARG A 30 17.93 -21.44 17.72
CA ARG A 30 16.92 -20.50 18.24
C ARG A 30 17.53 -19.14 18.58
N LEU A 31 18.68 -19.12 19.23
CA LEU A 31 19.40 -17.86 19.51
C LEU A 31 19.79 -17.12 18.23
N ALA A 32 20.33 -17.84 17.23
CA ALA A 32 20.69 -17.27 15.94
C ALA A 32 19.46 -16.67 15.22
N ALA A 33 18.30 -17.35 15.27
CA ALA A 33 17.06 -16.84 14.70
C ALA A 33 16.58 -15.56 15.39
N ILE A 34 16.65 -15.49 16.74
CA ILE A 34 16.30 -14.29 17.52
C ILE A 34 17.24 -13.12 17.14
N HIS A 35 18.55 -13.34 17.16
CA HIS A 35 19.52 -12.30 16.78
C HIS A 35 19.36 -11.84 15.33
N GLY A 36 19.05 -12.74 14.40
CA GLY A 36 18.73 -12.40 13.02
C GLY A 36 17.51 -11.50 12.91
N GLY A 37 16.42 -11.83 13.65
CA GLY A 37 15.22 -11.02 13.70
C GLY A 37 15.46 -9.61 14.27
N ASP A 38 16.20 -9.52 15.38
CA ASP A 38 16.56 -8.23 15.99
C ASP A 38 17.42 -7.39 15.03
N GLN A 39 18.37 -8.02 14.34
CA GLN A 39 19.24 -7.34 13.37
C GLN A 39 18.43 -6.84 12.15
N MET A 40 17.49 -7.64 11.62
CA MET A 40 16.61 -7.19 10.55
C MET A 40 15.74 -6.02 10.99
N ALA A 41 15.21 -6.03 12.21
CA ALA A 41 14.44 -4.92 12.75
C ALA A 41 15.26 -3.62 12.80
N LEU A 42 16.53 -3.69 13.21
CA LEU A 42 17.45 -2.54 13.21
C LEU A 42 17.72 -2.00 11.80
N TYR A 43 17.89 -2.85 10.80
CA TYR A 43 18.04 -2.42 9.41
C TYR A 43 16.76 -1.75 8.87
N LEU A 44 15.59 -2.29 9.21
CA LEU A 44 14.30 -1.67 8.85
C LEU A 44 14.12 -0.32 9.55
N ASP A 45 14.56 -0.18 10.81
CA ASP A 45 14.55 1.10 11.53
C ASP A 45 15.51 2.11 10.91
N ALA A 46 16.69 1.67 10.47
CA ALA A 46 17.65 2.53 9.75
C ALA A 46 17.17 2.93 8.35
N GLY A 47 16.36 2.08 7.68
CA GLY A 47 15.79 2.35 6.37
C GLY A 47 14.72 3.45 6.38
N THR A 48 13.98 3.60 7.48
CA THR A 48 12.89 4.58 7.58
C THR A 48 13.36 6.04 7.39
N PRO A 49 14.42 6.54 8.08
CA PRO A 49 14.96 7.87 7.83
C PRO A 49 15.46 8.08 6.40
N LEU A 50 16.01 7.03 5.76
CA LEU A 50 16.49 7.13 4.37
C LEU A 50 15.33 7.42 3.42
N VAL A 51 14.19 6.77 3.58
CA VAL A 51 12.98 7.06 2.79
C VAL A 51 12.54 8.52 2.98
N SER A 52 12.50 8.99 4.22
CA SER A 52 12.13 10.38 4.52
C SER A 52 13.11 11.36 3.86
N GLN A 53 14.40 11.06 3.90
CA GLN A 53 15.44 11.89 3.30
C GLN A 53 15.31 11.96 1.76
N VAL A 54 14.96 10.86 1.09
CA VAL A 54 14.71 10.83 -0.36
C VAL A 54 13.57 11.77 -0.72
N LEU A 55 12.44 11.73 -0.02
CA LEU A 55 11.29 12.60 -0.26
C LEU A 55 11.56 14.07 0.11
N THR A 56 12.38 14.32 1.13
CA THR A 56 12.79 15.67 1.51
C THR A 56 13.75 16.26 0.47
N ALA A 57 14.74 15.48 0.02
CA ALA A 57 15.68 15.92 -1.01
C ALA A 57 15.00 16.21 -2.35
N ASP A 58 13.98 15.43 -2.71
CA ASP A 58 13.14 15.68 -3.87
C ASP A 58 12.41 17.03 -3.78
N TRP A 59 11.80 17.31 -2.63
CA TRP A 59 11.17 18.60 -2.35
C TRP A 59 12.16 19.77 -2.41
N GLU A 60 13.34 19.62 -1.80
CA GLU A 60 14.40 20.66 -1.80
C GLU A 60 15.00 20.91 -3.19
N ALA A 61 14.98 19.92 -4.08
CA ALA A 61 15.37 20.09 -5.47
C ALA A 61 14.40 20.96 -6.27
N GLY A 62 13.28 21.40 -5.68
CA GLY A 62 12.31 22.31 -6.28
C GLY A 62 11.33 21.61 -7.22
N ALA A 63 11.02 20.35 -6.97
CA ALA A 63 10.00 19.64 -7.70
C ALA A 63 8.63 20.31 -7.50
N GLU A 64 8.15 20.99 -8.56
CA GLU A 64 6.81 21.61 -8.56
C GLU A 64 5.71 20.58 -8.83
N ILE A 65 6.08 19.38 -9.25
CA ILE A 65 5.19 18.28 -9.61
C ILE A 65 5.79 16.95 -9.16
N ASP A 66 4.96 16.03 -8.70
CA ASP A 66 5.35 14.64 -8.40
C ASP A 66 4.91 13.69 -9.51
N HIS A 67 5.84 12.91 -10.06
CA HIS A 67 5.57 11.98 -11.15
C HIS A 67 6.45 10.72 -11.12
N GLY A 68 6.08 9.71 -11.88
CA GLY A 68 6.76 8.41 -11.89
C GLY A 68 8.18 8.39 -12.49
N GLY A 69 8.68 9.50 -13.01
CA GLY A 69 10.05 9.63 -13.52
C GLY A 69 11.04 10.23 -12.53
N GLU A 70 10.63 10.57 -11.32
CA GLU A 70 11.49 11.15 -10.28
C GLU A 70 12.29 10.09 -9.51
N ILE A 71 13.33 10.55 -8.81
CA ILE A 71 14.24 9.65 -8.08
C ILE A 71 13.48 8.78 -7.07
N TRP A 72 12.54 9.35 -6.32
CA TRP A 72 11.77 8.60 -5.33
C TRP A 72 10.90 7.49 -5.96
N ALA A 73 10.44 7.67 -7.21
CA ALA A 73 9.59 6.73 -7.93
C ALA A 73 10.37 5.63 -8.66
N THR A 74 11.71 5.64 -8.59
CA THR A 74 12.57 4.64 -9.22
C THR A 74 12.21 3.23 -8.74
N GLU A 75 12.35 2.23 -9.61
CA GLU A 75 12.03 0.83 -9.36
C GLU A 75 12.94 0.18 -8.32
N GLY A 76 12.81 0.65 -7.06
CA GLY A 76 13.46 0.05 -5.90
C GLY A 76 14.91 0.50 -5.70
N TYR A 77 15.19 0.81 -4.45
CA TYR A 77 16.54 1.02 -3.94
C TYR A 77 17.03 -0.28 -3.32
N SER A 78 18.30 -0.63 -3.55
CA SER A 78 18.91 -1.80 -2.96
C SER A 78 20.27 -1.42 -2.40
N VAL A 79 20.46 -1.65 -1.12
CA VAL A 79 21.70 -1.35 -0.39
C VAL A 79 22.25 -2.66 0.18
N PRO A 80 23.48 -3.06 -0.16
CA PRO A 80 24.11 -4.19 0.48
C PRO A 80 24.33 -3.90 1.96
N ILE A 81 24.02 -4.86 2.80
CA ILE A 81 24.27 -4.85 4.24
C ILE A 81 25.14 -6.04 4.61
N ASP A 82 25.62 -6.08 5.85
CA ASP A 82 26.38 -7.25 6.32
C ASP A 82 25.53 -8.53 6.19
N ARG A 83 25.97 -9.51 5.43
CA ARG A 83 25.32 -10.80 5.12
C ARG A 83 23.97 -10.72 4.39
N GLY A 84 23.65 -9.58 3.72
CA GLY A 84 22.36 -9.48 3.06
C GLY A 84 22.11 -8.19 2.28
N VAL A 85 20.82 -7.86 2.14
CA VAL A 85 20.36 -6.70 1.37
C VAL A 85 19.18 -6.05 2.08
N LEU A 86 19.21 -4.70 2.14
CA LEU A 86 18.04 -3.86 2.41
C LEU A 86 17.54 -3.30 1.08
N ALA A 87 16.30 -3.60 0.74
CA ALA A 87 15.63 -3.04 -0.43
C ALA A 87 14.50 -2.10 0.02
N GLY A 88 14.20 -1.09 -0.80
CA GLY A 88 13.13 -0.14 -0.53
C GLY A 88 12.44 0.32 -1.80
N ARG A 89 11.14 0.59 -1.71
CA ARG A 89 10.34 1.20 -2.79
C ARG A 89 9.39 2.22 -2.20
N ILE A 90 9.33 3.40 -2.81
CA ILE A 90 8.37 4.45 -2.46
C ILE A 90 7.24 4.45 -3.51
N THR A 91 6.02 4.66 -3.06
CA THR A 91 4.84 4.72 -3.91
C THR A 91 3.99 5.91 -3.49
N ASP A 92 3.55 6.70 -4.45
CA ASP A 92 2.57 7.75 -4.22
C ASP A 92 1.18 7.13 -4.00
N LEU A 93 0.57 7.44 -2.86
CA LEU A 93 -0.78 6.98 -2.53
C LEU A 93 -1.86 7.85 -3.17
N GLN A 94 -1.53 9.10 -3.55
CA GLN A 94 -2.49 10.01 -4.18
C GLN A 94 -2.74 9.70 -5.66
N GLY A 95 -1.92 8.85 -6.29
CA GLY A 95 -2.22 8.25 -7.59
C GLY A 95 -3.33 7.20 -7.55
N ARG A 96 -3.88 6.89 -6.37
CA ARG A 96 -4.93 5.89 -6.16
C ARG A 96 -6.27 6.55 -5.86
N PHE A 97 -7.36 5.85 -6.13
CA PHE A 97 -8.69 6.30 -5.76
C PHE A 97 -8.82 6.33 -4.22
N ASN A 98 -9.06 7.50 -3.65
CA ASN A 98 -9.23 7.61 -2.21
C ASN A 98 -10.62 7.11 -1.80
N LEU A 99 -10.67 5.97 -1.11
CA LEU A 99 -11.91 5.34 -0.64
C LEU A 99 -12.70 6.26 0.29
N ASN A 100 -12.03 7.10 1.07
CA ASN A 100 -12.69 8.00 2.00
C ASN A 100 -13.53 9.09 1.31
N TRP A 101 -13.38 9.32 0.01
CA TRP A 101 -14.32 10.17 -0.74
C TRP A 101 -15.75 9.62 -0.71
N LEU A 102 -15.91 8.28 -0.54
CA LEU A 102 -17.21 7.62 -0.42
C LEU A 102 -17.90 7.93 0.92
N ALA A 103 -17.13 8.36 1.94
CA ALA A 103 -17.64 8.76 3.24
C ALA A 103 -18.02 10.27 3.32
N SER A 104 -17.94 10.99 2.21
CA SER A 104 -18.30 12.42 2.14
C SER A 104 -19.81 12.59 2.06
N ASP A 105 -20.34 13.68 2.63
CA ASP A 105 -21.76 14.06 2.51
C ASP A 105 -22.20 14.25 1.06
N ASN A 106 -21.31 14.66 0.16
CA ASN A 106 -21.53 14.76 -1.27
C ASN A 106 -20.77 13.67 -2.06
N ALA A 107 -20.98 12.40 -1.70
CA ALA A 107 -20.27 11.27 -2.26
C ALA A 107 -20.73 10.85 -3.68
N GLY A 108 -21.81 11.41 -4.23
CA GLY A 108 -22.40 10.97 -5.51
C GLY A 108 -21.38 10.85 -6.67
N PRO A 109 -20.56 11.85 -6.97
CA PRO A 109 -19.51 11.77 -7.98
C PRO A 109 -18.46 10.68 -7.69
N ALA A 110 -18.06 10.54 -6.42
CA ALA A 110 -17.10 9.52 -5.97
C ALA A 110 -17.69 8.10 -6.12
N GLN A 111 -18.96 7.91 -5.75
CA GLN A 111 -19.66 6.63 -5.92
C GLN A 111 -19.74 6.23 -7.39
N ALA A 112 -20.09 7.15 -8.27
CA ALA A 112 -20.13 6.90 -9.71
C ALA A 112 -18.73 6.56 -10.27
N ALA A 113 -17.69 7.23 -9.81
CA ALA A 113 -16.31 6.93 -10.20
C ALA A 113 -15.87 5.57 -9.66
N PHE A 114 -16.16 5.25 -8.42
CA PHE A 114 -15.83 3.96 -7.81
C PHE A 114 -16.55 2.79 -8.51
N GLU A 115 -17.82 2.95 -8.85
CA GLU A 115 -18.54 1.94 -9.64
C GLU A 115 -17.93 1.70 -11.03
N ARG A 116 -17.39 2.76 -11.66
CA ARG A 116 -16.63 2.62 -12.92
C ARG A 116 -15.35 1.85 -12.68
N LEU A 117 -14.60 2.18 -11.60
CA LEU A 117 -13.36 1.48 -11.25
C LEU A 117 -13.62 -0.01 -11.04
N ILE A 118 -14.63 -0.37 -10.25
CA ILE A 118 -15.03 -1.77 -10.02
C ILE A 118 -15.29 -2.51 -11.34
N ARG A 119 -16.02 -1.89 -12.28
CA ARG A 119 -16.30 -2.49 -13.60
C ARG A 119 -15.03 -2.61 -14.46
N LEU A 120 -14.17 -1.61 -14.45
CA LEU A 120 -12.89 -1.62 -15.21
C LEU A 120 -11.94 -2.71 -14.70
N LEU A 121 -12.00 -3.03 -13.41
CA LEU A 121 -11.21 -4.09 -12.78
C LEU A 121 -11.86 -5.49 -12.94
N GLY A 122 -13.02 -5.59 -13.57
CA GLY A 122 -13.75 -6.86 -13.74
C GLY A 122 -14.34 -7.42 -12.44
N LEU A 123 -14.48 -6.58 -11.41
CA LEU A 123 -15.06 -6.97 -10.13
C LEU A 123 -16.59 -6.88 -10.13
N ASP A 124 -17.23 -7.67 -9.26
CA ASP A 124 -18.69 -7.65 -9.11
C ASP A 124 -19.17 -6.27 -8.62
N ILE A 125 -20.10 -5.66 -9.34
CA ILE A 125 -20.69 -4.37 -8.98
C ILE A 125 -21.37 -4.39 -7.60
N ARG A 126 -21.84 -5.55 -7.14
CA ARG A 126 -22.39 -5.73 -5.80
C ARG A 126 -21.36 -5.49 -4.73
N LEU A 127 -20.10 -5.89 -4.98
CA LEU A 127 -18.97 -5.60 -4.09
C LEU A 127 -18.73 -4.09 -3.99
N GLY A 128 -18.74 -3.39 -5.13
CA GLY A 128 -18.62 -1.93 -5.15
C GLY A 128 -19.67 -1.23 -4.29
N ARG A 129 -20.93 -1.67 -4.39
CA ARG A 129 -22.02 -1.16 -3.55
C ARG A 129 -21.82 -1.49 -2.07
N ALA A 130 -21.37 -2.71 -1.75
CA ALA A 130 -21.08 -3.12 -0.38
C ALA A 130 -19.96 -2.27 0.26
N VAL A 131 -18.91 -1.92 -0.51
CA VAL A 131 -17.85 -0.99 -0.07
C VAL A 131 -18.43 0.41 0.16
N THR A 132 -19.24 0.92 -0.76
CA THR A 132 -19.88 2.24 -0.60
C THR A 132 -20.77 2.30 0.64
N GLU A 133 -21.59 1.28 0.88
CA GLU A 133 -22.42 1.18 2.08
C GLU A 133 -21.59 1.03 3.37
N HIS A 134 -20.46 0.34 3.30
CA HIS A 134 -19.52 0.20 4.43
C HIS A 134 -18.93 1.54 4.88
N LEU A 135 -18.65 2.42 3.93
CA LEU A 135 -18.04 3.74 4.16
C LEU A 135 -19.08 4.86 4.34
N ARG A 136 -20.36 4.57 4.17
CA ARG A 136 -21.40 5.57 4.29
C ARG A 136 -21.41 6.18 5.69
N PRO A 137 -21.55 7.52 5.84
CA PRO A 137 -21.71 8.15 7.14
C PRO A 137 -22.87 7.51 7.93
N GLY A 138 -22.62 7.12 9.18
CA GLY A 138 -23.57 6.40 10.02
C GLY A 138 -23.69 4.88 9.76
N GLY A 139 -22.92 4.36 8.82
CA GLY A 139 -22.84 2.92 8.51
C GLY A 139 -23.86 2.44 7.48
N PRO A 140 -23.83 1.13 7.16
CA PRO A 140 -24.71 0.54 6.16
C PRO A 140 -26.19 0.56 6.60
N ALA A 141 -27.08 0.76 5.65
CA ALA A 141 -28.53 0.73 5.90
C ALA A 141 -29.01 -0.62 6.44
N ASN A 142 -28.36 -1.72 6.03
CA ASN A 142 -28.59 -3.05 6.59
C ASN A 142 -27.29 -3.61 7.19
N PRO A 143 -27.12 -3.57 8.52
CA PRO A 143 -25.92 -4.08 9.18
C PRO A 143 -25.95 -5.61 9.40
N ALA A 144 -27.04 -6.32 9.12
CA ALA A 144 -27.17 -7.75 9.38
C ALA A 144 -26.05 -8.61 8.77
N PRO A 145 -25.53 -8.33 7.52
CA PRO A 145 -24.43 -9.08 6.97
C PRO A 145 -23.10 -8.98 7.75
N TYR A 146 -22.96 -7.99 8.63
CA TYR A 146 -21.79 -7.81 9.49
C TYR A 146 -21.92 -8.59 10.79
N TYR A 147 -23.12 -8.68 11.35
CA TYR A 147 -23.39 -9.38 12.60
C TYR A 147 -23.57 -10.89 12.42
N ASN A 148 -24.12 -11.33 11.28
CA ASN A 148 -24.41 -12.73 10.98
C ASN A 148 -23.17 -13.49 10.45
N ARG A 149 -22.00 -13.21 10.97
CA ARG A 149 -20.72 -13.86 10.64
C ARG A 149 -20.23 -14.70 11.81
N ALA A 150 -19.34 -15.66 11.53
CA ALA A 150 -18.68 -16.45 12.57
C ALA A 150 -17.94 -15.55 13.61
N LEU A 151 -17.36 -14.46 13.12
CA LEU A 151 -16.82 -13.38 13.94
C LEU A 151 -17.57 -12.09 13.59
N PRO A 152 -18.56 -11.67 14.39
CA PRO A 152 -19.28 -10.44 14.16
C PRO A 152 -18.36 -9.22 14.17
N VAL A 153 -18.57 -8.31 13.23
CA VAL A 153 -17.84 -7.05 13.12
C VAL A 153 -18.81 -5.88 12.96
N THR A 154 -18.41 -4.71 13.38
CA THR A 154 -19.16 -3.47 13.17
C THR A 154 -18.60 -2.78 11.93
N ALA A 155 -19.48 -2.31 11.04
CA ALA A 155 -19.06 -1.41 9.96
C ALA A 155 -18.66 -0.05 10.56
N PRO A 156 -17.56 0.57 10.10
CA PRO A 156 -17.08 1.83 10.68
C PRO A 156 -18.07 2.98 10.50
N GLY A 157 -18.79 3.00 9.38
CA GLY A 157 -19.75 4.06 9.10
C GLY A 157 -19.09 5.43 8.96
N GLY A 158 -18.14 5.54 8.05
CA GLY A 158 -17.35 6.74 7.81
C GLY A 158 -16.00 6.43 7.17
N THR A 159 -15.03 7.30 7.41
CA THR A 159 -13.67 7.13 6.90
C THR A 159 -12.97 5.94 7.55
N ILE A 160 -12.13 5.26 6.77
CA ILE A 160 -11.24 4.18 7.22
C ILE A 160 -9.79 4.69 7.29
N ALA A 161 -9.01 4.08 8.18
CA ALA A 161 -7.60 4.41 8.34
C ALA A 161 -6.71 3.64 7.35
N THR A 162 -7.09 2.41 7.00
CA THR A 162 -6.33 1.54 6.10
C THR A 162 -7.24 0.78 5.16
N ILE A 163 -6.73 0.47 3.95
CA ILE A 163 -7.47 -0.35 2.98
C ILE A 163 -7.70 -1.79 3.48
N ALA A 164 -6.93 -2.26 4.47
CA ALA A 164 -7.11 -3.58 5.07
C ALA A 164 -8.50 -3.75 5.71
N GLU A 165 -9.15 -2.64 6.11
CA GLU A 165 -10.51 -2.66 6.62
C GLU A 165 -11.55 -3.15 5.61
N LEU A 166 -11.25 -3.04 4.29
CA LEU A 166 -12.11 -3.60 3.24
C LEU A 166 -12.32 -5.12 3.36
N ARG A 167 -11.40 -5.85 4.01
CA ARG A 167 -11.59 -7.29 4.29
C ARG A 167 -12.79 -7.58 5.17
N ARG A 168 -13.30 -6.56 5.88
CA ARG A 168 -14.52 -6.65 6.68
C ARG A 168 -15.80 -6.49 5.85
N VAL A 169 -15.71 -5.98 4.61
CA VAL A 169 -16.86 -5.79 3.73
C VAL A 169 -17.46 -7.14 3.35
N PRO A 170 -18.79 -7.31 3.45
CA PRO A 170 -19.45 -8.54 2.99
C PRO A 170 -19.19 -8.81 1.51
N GLY A 171 -18.74 -10.04 1.19
CA GLY A 171 -18.41 -10.43 -0.18
C GLY A 171 -17.00 -10.07 -0.63
N MET A 172 -16.20 -9.39 0.18
CA MET A 172 -14.77 -9.19 -0.12
C MET A 172 -14.03 -10.52 0.03
N THR A 173 -13.44 -10.99 -1.06
CA THR A 173 -12.51 -12.14 -1.09
C THR A 173 -11.08 -11.62 -1.18
N GLU A 174 -10.07 -12.43 -0.81
CA GLU A 174 -8.67 -12.03 -0.96
C GLU A 174 -8.34 -11.72 -2.43
N ALA A 175 -8.82 -12.51 -3.39
CA ALA A 175 -8.61 -12.24 -4.80
C ALA A 175 -9.21 -10.90 -5.26
N ALA A 176 -10.40 -10.54 -4.78
CA ALA A 176 -11.02 -9.24 -5.06
C ALA A 176 -10.25 -8.10 -4.38
N PHE A 177 -9.80 -8.33 -3.15
CA PHE A 177 -8.96 -7.38 -2.42
C PHE A 177 -7.64 -7.11 -3.15
N ASP A 178 -6.93 -8.18 -3.55
CA ASP A 178 -5.64 -8.09 -4.26
C ASP A 178 -5.78 -7.38 -5.62
N THR A 179 -6.92 -7.58 -6.32
CA THR A 179 -7.22 -6.87 -7.56
C THR A 179 -7.49 -5.38 -7.32
N LEU A 180 -8.16 -5.04 -6.22
CA LEU A 180 -8.56 -3.66 -5.91
C LEU A 180 -7.43 -2.86 -5.24
N ALA A 181 -6.66 -3.46 -4.34
CA ALA A 181 -5.67 -2.81 -3.49
C ALA A 181 -4.65 -1.93 -4.21
N PRO A 182 -4.12 -2.29 -5.41
CA PRO A 182 -3.19 -1.42 -6.14
C PRO A 182 -3.82 -0.09 -6.61
N HIS A 183 -5.14 -0.01 -6.69
CA HIS A 183 -5.88 1.10 -7.29
C HIS A 183 -6.58 2.01 -6.26
N VAL A 184 -6.56 1.65 -4.98
CA VAL A 184 -7.25 2.39 -3.91
C VAL A 184 -6.33 2.75 -2.77
N ALA A 185 -6.67 3.82 -2.06
CA ALA A 185 -6.00 4.25 -0.84
C ALA A 185 -7.04 4.73 0.19
N ALA A 186 -6.65 4.76 1.46
CA ALA A 186 -7.41 5.38 2.55
C ALA A 186 -6.64 6.63 2.99
N LEU A 187 -7.06 7.79 2.51
CA LEU A 187 -6.41 9.09 2.74
C LEU A 187 -7.43 10.07 3.33
N PRO A 188 -7.01 11.20 3.93
CA PRO A 188 -7.92 12.23 4.39
C PRO A 188 -8.90 12.67 3.29
N LEU A 189 -10.12 13.05 3.68
CA LEU A 189 -11.21 13.42 2.77
C LEU A 189 -10.83 14.54 1.77
N GLY A 190 -10.02 15.49 2.21
CA GLY A 190 -9.59 16.64 1.40
C GLY A 190 -8.47 16.34 0.40
N THR A 191 -7.90 15.13 0.42
CA THR A 191 -6.78 14.77 -0.45
C THR A 191 -7.24 14.63 -1.90
N GLY A 192 -6.57 15.33 -2.84
CA GLY A 192 -6.82 15.23 -4.27
C GLY A 192 -6.09 14.06 -4.94
N LEU A 193 -6.46 13.77 -6.19
CA LEU A 193 -5.82 12.74 -7.02
C LEU A 193 -4.61 13.31 -7.76
N ASN A 194 -3.43 12.74 -7.55
CA ASN A 194 -2.28 13.04 -8.40
C ASN A 194 -2.41 12.34 -9.77
N VAL A 195 -2.64 13.13 -10.80
CA VAL A 195 -2.84 12.63 -12.18
C VAL A 195 -1.53 12.13 -12.80
N ASN A 196 -0.38 12.56 -12.28
CA ASN A 196 0.93 12.16 -12.77
C ASN A 196 1.37 10.75 -12.27
N THR A 197 0.71 10.21 -11.25
CA THR A 197 1.02 8.88 -10.71
C THR A 197 -0.17 7.92 -10.81
N ALA A 198 -1.36 8.44 -11.13
CA ALA A 198 -2.57 7.61 -11.25
C ALA A 198 -2.46 6.57 -12.37
N SER A 199 -2.99 5.37 -12.12
CA SER A 199 -3.05 4.28 -13.09
C SER A 199 -4.17 4.50 -14.13
N ALA A 200 -4.08 3.85 -15.28
CA ALA A 200 -5.10 3.96 -16.34
C ALA A 200 -6.53 3.62 -15.84
N PRO A 201 -6.77 2.55 -15.07
CA PRO A 201 -8.10 2.28 -14.51
C PRO A 201 -8.61 3.39 -13.61
N VAL A 202 -7.74 4.01 -12.78
CA VAL A 202 -8.11 5.11 -11.89
C VAL A 202 -8.47 6.35 -12.71
N LEU A 203 -7.65 6.75 -13.69
CA LEU A 203 -7.95 7.89 -14.57
C LEU A 203 -9.24 7.68 -15.35
N ALA A 204 -9.45 6.50 -15.96
CA ALA A 204 -10.69 6.19 -16.66
C ALA A 204 -11.90 6.21 -15.73
N ALA A 205 -11.74 5.81 -14.47
CA ALA A 205 -12.82 5.83 -13.49
C ALA A 205 -13.22 7.24 -13.08
N VAL A 206 -12.26 8.14 -12.85
CA VAL A 206 -12.54 9.52 -12.39
C VAL A 206 -12.95 10.46 -13.53
N LEU A 207 -12.68 10.10 -14.79
CA LEU A 207 -13.09 10.84 -15.97
C LEU A 207 -14.40 10.26 -16.53
N PRO A 208 -15.59 10.86 -16.27
CA PRO A 208 -16.85 10.31 -16.75
C PRO A 208 -16.82 10.11 -18.27
N GLY A 209 -17.24 8.92 -18.76
CA GLY A 209 -17.27 8.59 -20.20
C GLY A 209 -15.92 8.25 -20.84
N ALA A 210 -14.81 8.29 -20.09
CA ALA A 210 -13.54 7.79 -20.58
C ALA A 210 -13.53 6.27 -20.64
N ALA A 211 -13.03 5.71 -21.75
CA ALA A 211 -12.69 4.29 -21.84
C ALA A 211 -11.24 4.08 -21.36
N LEU A 212 -10.89 2.82 -21.06
CA LEU A 212 -9.52 2.47 -20.64
C LEU A 212 -8.46 2.95 -21.65
N ARG A 213 -8.72 2.75 -22.94
CA ARG A 213 -7.85 3.23 -24.05
C ARG A 213 -7.61 4.75 -24.03
N ASP A 214 -8.55 5.54 -23.54
CA ASP A 214 -8.40 7.01 -23.48
C ASP A 214 -7.48 7.37 -22.32
N ALA A 215 -7.59 6.68 -21.20
CA ALA A 215 -6.65 6.80 -20.09
C ALA A 215 -5.24 6.32 -20.47
N GLU A 216 -5.10 5.23 -21.23
CA GLU A 216 -3.80 4.76 -21.75
C GLU A 216 -3.13 5.79 -22.65
N LYS A 217 -3.89 6.54 -23.48
CA LYS A 217 -3.34 7.68 -24.24
C LYS A 217 -2.84 8.78 -23.31
N LEU A 218 -3.60 9.11 -22.24
CA LEU A 218 -3.14 10.07 -21.23
C LEU A 218 -1.84 9.61 -20.55
N LEU A 219 -1.69 8.31 -20.27
CA LEU A 219 -0.45 7.76 -19.74
C LEU A 219 0.71 7.93 -20.75
N SER A 220 0.46 7.73 -22.02
CA SER A 220 1.48 7.91 -23.08
C SER A 220 1.92 9.38 -23.19
N GLU A 221 0.98 10.32 -23.15
CA GLU A 221 1.29 11.75 -23.13
C GLU A 221 2.06 12.15 -21.86
N ARG A 222 1.64 11.66 -20.70
CA ARG A 222 2.30 11.86 -19.43
C ARG A 222 3.74 11.32 -19.42
N ALA A 223 3.99 10.18 -20.05
CA ALA A 223 5.33 9.60 -20.15
C ALA A 223 6.27 10.47 -21.00
N ALA A 224 5.74 11.16 -22.03
CA ALA A 224 6.49 12.11 -22.86
C ALA A 224 6.73 13.44 -22.11
N ALA A 225 5.71 13.93 -21.41
CA ALA A 225 5.78 15.16 -20.61
C ALA A 225 4.74 15.05 -19.46
N PRO A 226 5.17 15.01 -18.19
CA PRO A 226 4.26 15.06 -17.06
C PRO A 226 3.30 16.26 -17.13
N PHE A 227 2.12 16.12 -16.55
CA PHE A 227 1.18 17.25 -16.50
C PHE A 227 1.69 18.30 -15.54
N ALA A 228 1.83 19.53 -16.03
CA ALA A 228 2.37 20.66 -15.27
C ALA A 228 1.36 21.23 -14.25
N SER A 229 0.07 20.99 -14.46
CA SER A 229 -1.00 21.44 -13.57
C SER A 229 -2.28 20.63 -13.78
N ALA A 230 -3.24 20.76 -12.87
CA ALA A 230 -4.58 20.23 -13.05
C ALA A 230 -5.28 20.77 -14.31
N GLY A 231 -5.01 22.04 -14.68
CA GLY A 231 -5.53 22.65 -15.89
C GLY A 231 -4.90 22.07 -17.17
N ASP A 232 -3.60 21.79 -17.17
CA ASP A 232 -2.91 21.11 -18.28
C ASP A 232 -3.47 19.70 -18.47
N PHE A 233 -3.61 18.93 -17.38
CA PHE A 233 -4.28 17.62 -17.42
C PHE A 233 -5.69 17.70 -18.00
N ALA A 234 -6.51 18.64 -17.51
CA ALA A 234 -7.89 18.81 -17.98
C ALA A 234 -7.96 19.15 -19.47
N SER A 235 -7.06 20.01 -19.95
CA SER A 235 -6.94 20.40 -21.38
C SER A 235 -6.60 19.19 -22.26
N ARG A 236 -5.56 18.42 -21.89
CA ARG A 236 -5.15 17.23 -22.66
C ARG A 236 -6.22 16.14 -22.61
N ALA A 237 -6.80 15.89 -21.44
CA ALA A 237 -7.92 14.97 -21.30
C ALA A 237 -9.13 15.40 -22.13
N GLY A 238 -9.44 16.70 -22.17
CA GLY A 238 -10.48 17.29 -22.99
C GLY A 238 -10.26 17.04 -24.48
N THR A 239 -9.04 17.18 -24.96
CA THR A 239 -8.65 16.89 -26.34
C THR A 239 -8.86 15.42 -26.69
N ILE A 240 -8.41 14.50 -25.85
CA ILE A 240 -8.58 13.05 -26.07
C ILE A 240 -10.04 12.66 -26.03
N LEU A 241 -10.81 13.17 -25.06
CA LEU A 241 -12.21 12.85 -24.85
C LEU A 241 -13.16 13.64 -25.77
N ARG A 242 -12.64 14.63 -26.50
CA ARG A 242 -13.40 15.55 -27.38
C ARG A 242 -14.56 16.26 -26.65
N ARG A 243 -14.31 16.67 -25.42
CA ARG A 243 -15.26 17.40 -24.57
C ARG A 243 -14.51 18.15 -23.47
N GLU A 244 -15.17 19.12 -22.87
CA GLU A 244 -14.63 19.83 -21.72
C GLU A 244 -14.49 18.88 -20.51
N VAL A 245 -13.33 18.97 -19.86
CA VAL A 245 -13.01 18.28 -18.60
C VAL A 245 -12.69 19.35 -17.57
N ALA A 246 -13.46 19.40 -16.48
CA ALA A 246 -13.18 20.31 -15.39
C ALA A 246 -11.87 19.92 -14.69
N ALA A 247 -11.08 20.94 -14.31
CA ALA A 247 -9.83 20.74 -13.55
C ALA A 247 -10.06 20.29 -12.09
N GLY A 248 -11.29 20.18 -11.64
CA GLY A 248 -11.81 19.66 -10.37
C GLY A 248 -13.33 19.73 -10.41
N PRO A 249 -14.07 19.26 -9.45
CA PRO A 249 -13.88 18.07 -8.67
C PRO A 249 -14.81 16.95 -9.12
N ALA A 250 -14.35 15.92 -9.68
CA ALA A 250 -15.10 14.68 -9.72
C ALA A 250 -14.16 13.49 -9.58
N PRO A 251 -14.02 12.90 -8.40
CA PRO A 251 -14.69 13.11 -7.11
C PRO A 251 -14.02 14.15 -6.19
N ARG A 252 -12.82 14.61 -6.48
CA ARG A 252 -12.07 15.68 -5.81
C ARG A 252 -11.10 16.33 -6.79
N ASP A 253 -10.44 17.40 -6.35
CA ASP A 253 -9.51 18.15 -7.17
C ASP A 253 -8.41 17.27 -7.74
N PHE A 254 -8.12 17.44 -9.02
CA PHE A 254 -6.91 16.90 -9.61
C PHE A 254 -5.70 17.68 -9.10
N ARG A 255 -4.63 16.95 -8.83
CA ARG A 255 -3.35 17.48 -8.34
C ARG A 255 -2.22 16.95 -9.21
N VAL A 256 -1.10 17.63 -9.15
CA VAL A 256 0.17 17.19 -9.75
C VAL A 256 1.26 17.04 -8.69
N VAL A 257 0.93 17.31 -7.43
CA VAL A 257 1.81 17.21 -6.25
C VAL A 257 1.17 16.29 -5.22
N SER A 258 1.98 15.57 -4.47
CA SER A 258 1.53 14.59 -3.47
C SER A 258 2.09 14.89 -2.08
N GLU A 259 1.25 14.61 -1.09
CA GLU A 259 1.55 14.72 0.34
C GLU A 259 1.68 13.32 0.98
N TYR A 260 1.03 12.30 0.41
CA TYR A 260 0.90 10.98 1.02
C TYR A 260 1.60 9.91 0.20
N PHE A 261 2.57 9.27 0.82
CA PHE A 261 3.37 8.20 0.23
C PHE A 261 3.33 6.95 1.09
N ALA A 262 3.61 5.81 0.49
CA ALA A 262 3.93 4.58 1.20
C ALA A 262 5.32 4.12 0.81
N ALA A 263 6.06 3.56 1.76
CA ALA A 263 7.31 2.87 1.47
C ALA A 263 7.22 1.42 1.92
N ALA A 264 7.64 0.53 1.04
CA ALA A 264 7.92 -0.86 1.36
C ALA A 264 9.43 -1.01 1.58
N LEU A 265 9.82 -1.52 2.73
CA LEU A 265 11.20 -1.88 3.06
C LEU A 265 11.29 -3.39 3.26
N ASP A 266 12.23 -4.03 2.61
CA ASP A 266 12.48 -5.45 2.65
C ASP A 266 13.92 -5.70 3.06
N VAL A 267 14.13 -6.46 4.12
CA VAL A 267 15.44 -6.95 4.55
C VAL A 267 15.52 -8.44 4.31
N ALA A 268 16.54 -8.85 3.58
CA ALA A 268 16.95 -10.22 3.47
C ALA A 268 18.31 -10.39 4.15
N LEU A 269 18.40 -11.24 5.17
CA LEU A 269 19.60 -11.54 5.94
C LEU A 269 19.78 -13.05 5.99
N ASP A 270 20.85 -13.56 5.38
CA ASP A 270 21.03 -14.99 5.16
C ASP A 270 19.80 -15.62 4.47
N ASP A 271 19.13 -16.56 5.13
CA ASP A 271 17.91 -17.24 4.67
C ASP A 271 16.60 -16.66 5.26
N GLN A 272 16.70 -15.59 6.06
CA GLN A 272 15.57 -14.93 6.69
C GLN A 272 15.16 -13.67 5.91
N ARG A 273 13.87 -13.32 5.98
CA ARG A 273 13.32 -12.09 5.39
C ARG A 273 12.35 -11.45 6.34
N GLN A 274 12.30 -10.12 6.31
CA GLN A 274 11.31 -9.33 7.04
C GLN A 274 10.97 -8.10 6.21
N SER A 275 9.69 -7.72 6.18
CA SER A 275 9.20 -6.58 5.43
C SER A 275 8.53 -5.56 6.34
N ARG A 276 8.60 -4.29 5.96
CA ARG A 276 7.91 -3.20 6.65
C ARG A 276 7.23 -2.29 5.64
N MET A 277 5.96 -1.99 5.88
CA MET A 277 5.24 -0.93 5.19
C MET A 277 5.18 0.31 6.08
N ILE A 278 5.47 1.47 5.50
CA ILE A 278 5.49 2.76 6.18
C ILE A 278 4.59 3.71 5.39
N TRP A 279 3.74 4.45 6.08
CA TRP A 279 2.95 5.53 5.50
C TRP A 279 3.55 6.85 5.92
N LEU A 280 3.74 7.74 4.97
CA LEU A 280 4.46 9.00 5.12
C LEU A 280 3.57 10.15 4.67
N HIS A 281 3.64 11.25 5.40
CA HIS A 281 3.07 12.52 5.02
C HIS A 281 4.17 13.55 4.83
N ARG A 282 4.22 14.16 3.65
CA ARG A 282 5.11 15.27 3.29
C ARG A 282 4.31 16.57 3.31
N SER A 283 4.69 17.52 4.14
CA SER A 283 4.08 18.84 4.19
C SER A 283 4.41 19.64 2.92
N LEU A 284 3.40 20.11 2.19
CA LEU A 284 3.59 20.95 1.01
C LEU A 284 4.13 22.36 1.36
N SER A 285 4.08 22.79 2.61
CA SER A 285 4.59 24.09 3.02
C SER A 285 6.04 24.08 3.45
N SER A 286 6.57 22.96 3.93
CA SER A 286 7.90 22.85 4.52
C SER A 286 8.76 21.72 3.95
N GLY A 287 8.20 20.81 3.16
CA GLY A 287 8.87 19.60 2.70
C GLY A 287 9.11 18.57 3.80
N THR A 288 8.74 18.88 5.06
CA THR A 288 8.95 17.96 6.18
C THR A 288 8.18 16.67 5.99
N VAL A 289 8.88 15.55 6.08
CA VAL A 289 8.31 14.20 5.97
C VAL A 289 8.14 13.60 7.36
N THR A 290 6.93 13.14 7.65
CA THR A 290 6.58 12.48 8.93
C THR A 290 6.01 11.11 8.67
N GLU A 291 6.41 10.13 9.47
CA GLU A 291 5.77 8.82 9.50
C GLU A 291 4.41 8.93 10.20
N THR A 292 3.37 8.48 9.53
CA THR A 292 2.00 8.47 10.07
C THR A 292 1.57 7.11 10.60
N TYR A 293 2.08 6.05 10.00
CA TYR A 293 1.78 4.67 10.40
C TYR A 293 2.87 3.72 9.90
N ARG A 294 3.13 2.64 10.63
CA ARG A 294 3.99 1.53 10.17
C ARG A 294 3.39 0.17 10.50
N MET A 295 3.71 -0.81 9.68
CA MET A 295 3.37 -2.21 9.89
C MET A 295 4.54 -3.09 9.47
N THR A 296 5.03 -3.92 10.38
CA THR A 296 6.05 -4.93 10.07
C THR A 296 5.35 -6.24 9.75
N LEU A 297 5.75 -6.86 8.65
CA LEU A 297 5.28 -8.15 8.17
C LEU A 297 6.38 -9.20 8.42
N PRO A 298 6.01 -10.40 8.84
CA PRO A 298 6.98 -11.48 9.08
C PRO A 298 7.66 -11.95 7.79
#